data_1aaf05c73a938eb32050257dfd91a1d7
#
_entry.id   1aaf05c73a938eb32050257dfd91a1d7
#
_cell.length_a   1.000
_cell.length_b   1.000
_cell.length_c   1.000
_cell.angle_alpha   90.00
_cell.angle_beta   90.00
_cell.angle_gamma   90.00
#
_symmetry.space_group_name_H-M   'P 1'
#
loop_
_entity.id
_entity.type
_entity.pdbx_description
1 polymer ?
#
loop_
_entity_poly.entity_id
_entity_poly.type
_entity_poly.pdbx_seq_one_letter_code
_entity_poly.pdbx_strand_id
1 'polypeptide(L)'
;VASSSQVESVDAEKTNTGHILVVGATGKIGSIVVKDIADLAPDVEIIGTSRSHYSADEIFGRHQQIRIEDYSRRYELAAWADVIISATASPHYIFVRDELAEAVKKQPKRRLFLDLAMPKDIDPAVAEVDGCVLRDIDYIRTLSRENNENRAKTVTEMEPWLISQVDEIMKNIAFSRFNREHGDVMAQLKMTDGAKLVYKLKGQLEYEAFEKILAGMAADDFEGC
;
A
#
# COMPACT_ATOMS: atom_id res chain seq x y z
N VAL A 1 7.06 -44.37 12.78
CA VAL A 1 6.45 -43.46 13.74
C VAL A 1 6.39 -42.09 13.08
N ALA A 2 5.26 -41.79 12.47
CA ALA A 2 4.99 -40.51 11.82
C ALA A 2 4.48 -39.54 12.87
N SER A 3 5.12 -38.38 12.97
CA SER A 3 4.61 -37.23 13.73
C SER A 3 4.00 -36.22 12.75
N SER A 4 2.69 -36.23 12.67
CA SER A 4 1.90 -35.24 11.97
C SER A 4 1.86 -33.97 12.82
N SER A 5 2.54 -32.93 12.36
CA SER A 5 2.36 -31.58 12.86
C SER A 5 1.01 -31.03 12.36
N GLN A 6 0.07 -30.96 13.27
CA GLN A 6 -1.18 -30.20 13.08
C GLN A 6 -0.81 -28.71 12.98
N VAL A 7 -1.10 -28.14 11.81
CA VAL A 7 -1.18 -26.70 11.65
C VAL A 7 -2.52 -26.28 12.27
N GLU A 8 -2.46 -25.69 13.45
CA GLU A 8 -3.63 -25.04 14.04
C GLU A 8 -4.08 -23.91 13.11
N SER A 9 -5.28 -24.05 12.59
CA SER A 9 -6.03 -23.00 11.91
C SER A 9 -6.27 -21.89 12.94
N VAL A 10 -5.61 -20.77 12.75
CA VAL A 10 -5.90 -19.53 13.48
C VAL A 10 -7.27 -19.06 12.99
N ASP A 11 -8.28 -19.20 13.85
CA ASP A 11 -9.61 -18.66 13.65
C ASP A 11 -9.53 -17.15 13.44
N ALA A 12 -9.64 -16.74 12.18
CA ALA A 12 -9.80 -15.35 11.77
C ALA A 12 -11.29 -14.96 11.90
N GLU A 13 -11.76 -14.79 13.12
CA GLU A 13 -13.06 -14.16 13.38
C GLU A 13 -13.01 -13.33 14.66
N LYS A 14 -12.34 -12.17 14.56
CA LYS A 14 -12.75 -10.97 15.28
C LYS A 14 -12.76 -9.86 14.23
N THR A 15 -13.92 -9.64 13.61
CA THR A 15 -14.24 -8.38 12.94
C THR A 15 -14.13 -7.29 14.00
N ASN A 16 -12.95 -6.72 14.10
CA ASN A 16 -12.73 -5.53 14.91
C ASN A 16 -13.33 -4.38 14.11
N THR A 17 -14.65 -4.18 14.24
CA THR A 17 -15.34 -3.02 13.69
C THR A 17 -14.78 -1.79 14.39
N GLY A 18 -13.74 -1.20 13.78
CA GLY A 18 -13.16 0.04 14.26
C GLY A 18 -14.14 1.20 14.07
N HIS A 19 -14.11 2.15 14.99
CA HIS A 19 -14.98 3.33 14.94
C HIS A 19 -14.14 4.57 14.60
N ILE A 20 -14.50 5.26 13.52
CA ILE A 20 -13.80 6.46 13.07
C ILE A 20 -14.72 7.67 13.14
N LEU A 21 -14.23 8.72 13.76
CA LEU A 21 -14.86 10.04 13.75
C LEU A 21 -14.09 10.97 12.81
N VAL A 22 -14.77 11.58 11.85
CA VAL A 22 -14.19 12.63 11.00
C VAL A 22 -14.88 13.95 11.26
N VAL A 23 -14.15 14.88 11.86
CA VAL A 23 -14.65 16.26 12.11
C VAL A 23 -14.34 17.13 10.91
N GLY A 24 -15.38 17.80 10.39
CA GLY A 24 -15.30 18.50 9.10
C GLY A 24 -15.48 17.58 7.89
N ALA A 25 -16.22 16.48 8.05
CA ALA A 25 -16.46 15.47 7.03
C ALA A 25 -17.06 15.98 5.72
N THR A 26 -17.80 17.09 5.77
CA THR A 26 -18.42 17.73 4.60
C THR A 26 -17.52 18.77 3.93
N GLY A 27 -16.34 19.03 4.51
CA GLY A 27 -15.33 19.93 3.95
C GLY A 27 -14.53 19.27 2.82
N LYS A 28 -13.73 20.09 2.11
CA LYS A 28 -12.95 19.65 0.95
C LYS A 28 -12.01 18.47 1.27
N ILE A 29 -11.28 18.53 2.37
CA ILE A 29 -10.36 17.45 2.79
C ILE A 29 -11.14 16.32 3.48
N GLY A 30 -12.01 16.65 4.42
CA GLY A 30 -12.76 15.65 5.18
C GLY A 30 -13.60 14.72 4.31
N SER A 31 -14.24 15.24 3.26
CA SER A 31 -15.05 14.43 2.35
C SER A 31 -14.22 13.43 1.53
N ILE A 32 -12.99 13.80 1.16
CA ILE A 32 -12.06 12.88 0.49
C ILE A 32 -11.64 11.78 1.47
N VAL A 33 -11.21 12.17 2.67
CA VAL A 33 -10.78 11.22 3.72
C VAL A 33 -11.88 10.21 4.05
N VAL A 34 -13.13 10.65 4.21
CA VAL A 34 -14.27 9.77 4.49
C VAL A 34 -14.49 8.77 3.37
N LYS A 35 -14.45 9.21 2.10
CA LYS A 35 -14.64 8.35 0.93
C LYS A 35 -13.52 7.32 0.81
N ASP A 36 -12.27 7.76 0.92
CA ASP A 36 -11.11 6.87 0.81
C ASP A 36 -11.12 5.80 1.90
N ILE A 37 -11.45 6.17 3.16
CA ILE A 37 -11.55 5.19 4.24
C ILE A 37 -12.70 4.22 3.99
N ALA A 38 -13.86 4.70 3.55
CA ALA A 38 -15.01 3.85 3.29
C ALA A 38 -14.77 2.85 2.14
N ASP A 39 -14.02 3.26 1.12
CA ASP A 39 -13.64 2.38 0.01
C ASP A 39 -12.59 1.33 0.43
N LEU A 40 -11.62 1.72 1.28
CA LEU A 40 -10.52 0.85 1.71
C LEU A 40 -10.89 -0.08 2.87
N ALA A 41 -11.84 0.31 3.72
CA ALA A 41 -12.23 -0.41 4.93
C ALA A 41 -13.78 -0.48 5.05
N PRO A 42 -14.47 -1.30 4.27
CA PRO A 42 -15.93 -1.35 4.21
C PRO A 42 -16.60 -1.79 5.52
N ASP A 43 -15.88 -2.46 6.42
CA ASP A 43 -16.37 -2.96 7.71
C ASP A 43 -16.22 -1.95 8.86
N VAL A 44 -15.66 -0.75 8.57
CA VAL A 44 -15.44 0.30 9.58
C VAL A 44 -16.65 1.23 9.63
N GLU A 45 -17.15 1.51 10.84
CA GLU A 45 -18.18 2.52 11.03
C GLU A 45 -17.57 3.91 11.06
N ILE A 46 -18.08 4.81 10.20
CA ILE A 46 -17.58 6.17 10.07
C ILE A 46 -18.68 7.14 10.48
N ILE A 47 -18.39 7.97 11.45
CA ILE A 47 -19.25 9.13 11.78
C ILE A 47 -18.53 10.40 11.33
N GLY A 48 -19.17 11.14 10.43
CA GLY A 48 -18.76 12.48 10.08
C GLY A 48 -19.50 13.51 10.93
N THR A 49 -18.86 14.63 11.29
CA THR A 49 -19.59 15.76 11.83
C THR A 49 -19.63 16.92 10.86
N SER A 50 -20.79 17.61 10.86
CA SER A 50 -21.01 18.80 10.07
C SER A 50 -21.73 19.87 10.88
N ARG A 51 -21.48 21.15 10.56
CA ARG A 51 -22.27 22.31 11.06
C ARG A 51 -23.52 22.54 10.22
N SER A 52 -23.60 21.96 9.05
CA SER A 52 -24.72 22.05 8.12
C SER A 52 -25.52 20.76 8.14
N HIS A 53 -26.83 20.84 8.01
CA HIS A 53 -27.73 19.68 7.97
C HIS A 53 -27.69 18.98 6.61
N TYR A 54 -26.53 18.41 6.24
CA TYR A 54 -26.43 17.52 5.10
C TYR A 54 -26.71 16.09 5.54
N SER A 55 -27.44 15.34 4.73
CA SER A 55 -27.55 13.90 4.93
C SER A 55 -26.27 13.21 4.42
N ALA A 56 -25.93 12.08 5.01
CA ALA A 56 -24.83 11.26 4.51
C ALA A 56 -25.04 10.84 3.05
N ASP A 57 -26.30 10.56 2.68
CA ASP A 57 -26.67 10.14 1.33
C ASP A 57 -26.43 11.20 0.27
N GLU A 58 -26.61 12.47 0.59
CA GLU A 58 -26.35 13.57 -0.35
C GLU A 58 -24.88 13.73 -0.70
N ILE A 59 -23.96 13.40 0.23
CA ILE A 59 -22.54 13.60 0.07
C ILE A 59 -21.82 12.29 -0.28
N PHE A 60 -22.24 11.19 0.33
CA PHE A 60 -21.56 9.91 0.29
C PHE A 60 -22.35 8.75 -0.33
N GLY A 61 -23.61 8.95 -0.66
CA GLY A 61 -24.64 8.19 -1.42
C GLY A 61 -24.55 6.66 -1.53
N ARG A 62 -23.35 6.07 -1.53
CA ARG A 62 -23.13 4.63 -1.71
C ARG A 62 -22.63 3.90 -0.47
N HIS A 63 -22.25 4.64 0.56
CA HIS A 63 -21.58 4.09 1.73
C HIS A 63 -22.51 4.05 2.94
N GLN A 64 -23.17 2.91 3.15
CA GLN A 64 -24.12 2.73 4.26
C GLN A 64 -23.45 2.77 5.66
N GLN A 65 -22.12 2.58 5.72
CA GLN A 65 -21.32 2.67 6.95
C GLN A 65 -21.04 4.10 7.39
N ILE A 66 -21.44 5.12 6.61
CA ILE A 66 -21.21 6.53 6.92
C ILE A 66 -22.47 7.17 7.49
N ARG A 67 -22.33 7.83 8.63
CA ARG A 67 -23.39 8.66 9.22
C ARG A 67 -22.86 10.08 9.44
N ILE A 68 -23.74 11.08 9.28
CA ILE A 68 -23.45 12.47 9.61
C ILE A 68 -24.21 12.84 10.87
N GLU A 69 -23.48 13.39 11.83
CA GLU A 69 -23.96 13.86 13.11
C GLU A 69 -23.69 15.35 13.28
N ASP A 70 -24.42 15.97 14.22
CA ASP A 70 -24.21 17.38 14.54
C ASP A 70 -22.83 17.62 15.17
N TYR A 71 -22.18 18.68 14.74
CA TYR A 71 -20.85 19.08 15.23
C TYR A 71 -20.79 19.28 16.75
N SER A 72 -21.89 19.70 17.40
CA SER A 72 -21.93 19.91 18.85
C SER A 72 -21.66 18.63 19.64
N ARG A 73 -21.91 17.47 19.06
CA ARG A 73 -21.68 16.15 19.66
C ARG A 73 -20.24 15.65 19.57
N ARG A 74 -19.30 16.42 19.01
CA ARG A 74 -17.93 15.99 18.70
C ARG A 74 -17.19 15.35 19.87
N TYR A 75 -17.35 15.84 21.09
CA TYR A 75 -16.70 15.27 22.28
C TYR A 75 -17.30 13.90 22.70
N GLU A 76 -18.62 13.78 22.63
CA GLU A 76 -19.32 12.52 22.87
C GLU A 76 -18.86 11.46 21.84
N LEU A 77 -18.84 11.86 20.58
CA LEU A 77 -18.41 11.01 19.48
C LEU A 77 -16.93 10.67 19.55
N ALA A 78 -16.07 11.58 19.99
CA ALA A 78 -14.66 11.31 20.22
C ALA A 78 -14.44 10.30 21.36
N ALA A 79 -15.30 10.30 22.38
CA ALA A 79 -15.26 9.28 23.42
C ALA A 79 -15.61 7.88 22.89
N TRP A 80 -16.51 7.79 21.91
CA TRP A 80 -16.91 6.55 21.25
C TRP A 80 -15.88 6.04 20.22
N ALA A 81 -15.26 6.92 19.44
CA ALA A 81 -14.36 6.58 18.34
C ALA A 81 -13.00 6.03 18.82
N ASP A 82 -12.37 5.18 18.00
CA ASP A 82 -10.99 4.68 18.18
C ASP A 82 -9.98 5.58 17.46
N VAL A 83 -10.39 6.15 16.31
CA VAL A 83 -9.62 7.10 15.53
C VAL A 83 -10.45 8.36 15.32
N ILE A 84 -9.87 9.51 15.59
CA ILE A 84 -10.48 10.81 15.41
C ILE A 84 -9.64 11.60 14.40
N ILE A 85 -10.24 11.97 13.27
CA ILE A 85 -9.59 12.76 12.23
C ILE A 85 -10.23 14.14 12.20
N SER A 86 -9.44 15.18 12.35
CA SER A 86 -9.91 16.55 12.24
C SER A 86 -9.37 17.23 10.98
N ALA A 87 -10.27 17.77 10.17
CA ALA A 87 -9.95 18.38 8.88
C ALA A 87 -10.84 19.60 8.63
N THR A 88 -10.87 20.54 9.58
CA THR A 88 -11.69 21.76 9.46
C THR A 88 -10.85 22.98 9.05
N ALA A 89 -11.51 24.08 8.76
CA ALA A 89 -10.91 25.39 8.55
C ALA A 89 -11.20 26.31 9.74
N SER A 90 -11.28 25.75 10.96
CA SER A 90 -11.51 26.54 12.16
C SER A 90 -10.27 27.38 12.51
N PRO A 91 -10.42 28.66 12.89
CA PRO A 91 -9.30 29.45 13.38
C PRO A 91 -8.93 29.12 14.84
N HIS A 92 -9.70 28.28 15.53
CA HIS A 92 -9.54 27.92 16.93
C HIS A 92 -9.54 26.41 17.12
N TYR A 93 -8.94 25.95 18.22
CA TYR A 93 -9.03 24.55 18.59
C TYR A 93 -10.48 24.10 18.75
N ILE A 94 -10.81 22.96 18.15
CA ILE A 94 -12.12 22.33 18.24
C ILE A 94 -12.15 21.19 19.26
N PHE A 95 -10.98 20.66 19.60
CA PHE A 95 -10.77 19.77 20.74
C PHE A 95 -9.80 20.42 21.71
N VAL A 96 -10.28 20.70 22.92
CA VAL A 96 -9.51 21.26 24.01
C VAL A 96 -9.29 20.17 25.06
N ARG A 97 -8.10 20.17 25.68
CA ARG A 97 -7.66 19.13 26.61
C ARG A 97 -8.69 18.82 27.71
N ASP A 98 -9.14 19.85 28.43
CA ASP A 98 -9.97 19.65 29.64
C ASP A 98 -11.37 19.09 29.28
N GLU A 99 -12.00 19.61 28.24
CA GLU A 99 -13.29 19.12 27.77
C GLU A 99 -13.18 17.67 27.25
N LEU A 100 -12.08 17.37 26.54
CA LEU A 100 -11.85 16.01 26.06
C LEU A 100 -11.58 15.03 27.21
N ALA A 101 -10.77 15.41 28.18
CA ALA A 101 -10.47 14.56 29.34
C ALA A 101 -11.76 14.14 30.08
N GLU A 102 -12.68 15.06 30.28
CA GLU A 102 -13.99 14.75 30.88
C GLU A 102 -14.85 13.85 30.01
N ALA A 103 -14.84 14.04 28.68
CA ALA A 103 -15.62 13.22 27.77
C ALA A 103 -15.13 11.77 27.71
N VAL A 104 -13.81 11.54 27.66
CA VAL A 104 -13.23 10.20 27.52
C VAL A 104 -13.13 9.42 28.84
N LYS A 105 -13.25 10.10 29.97
CA LYS A 105 -13.15 9.49 31.33
C LYS A 105 -14.10 8.32 31.55
N LYS A 106 -15.28 8.37 30.93
CA LYS A 106 -16.30 7.31 31.07
C LYS A 106 -16.04 6.09 30.21
N GLN A 107 -15.13 6.19 29.25
CA GLN A 107 -14.79 5.12 28.33
C GLN A 107 -13.26 5.03 28.16
N PRO A 108 -12.55 4.49 29.14
CA PRO A 108 -11.08 4.40 29.09
C PRO A 108 -10.67 3.40 27.99
N LYS A 109 -10.04 3.92 26.94
CA LYS A 109 -9.45 3.15 25.84
C LYS A 109 -8.39 3.99 25.12
N ARG A 110 -7.54 3.36 24.32
CA ARG A 110 -6.61 4.09 23.44
C ARG A 110 -7.35 4.72 22.29
N ARG A 111 -7.00 5.97 21.97
CA ARG A 111 -7.53 6.72 20.84
C ARG A 111 -6.41 7.39 20.07
N LEU A 112 -6.53 7.39 18.76
CA LEU A 112 -5.62 8.11 17.88
C LEU A 112 -6.33 9.37 17.36
N PHE A 113 -5.73 10.52 17.61
CA PHE A 113 -6.14 11.81 17.06
C PHE A 113 -5.21 12.18 15.91
N LEU A 114 -5.77 12.43 14.73
CA LEU A 114 -5.07 12.90 13.54
C LEU A 114 -5.54 14.32 13.20
N ASP A 115 -4.67 15.30 13.37
CA ASP A 115 -4.94 16.68 13.02
C ASP A 115 -4.41 16.99 11.62
N LEU A 116 -5.33 17.11 10.65
CA LEU A 116 -5.03 17.45 9.26
C LEU A 116 -5.30 18.93 8.94
N ALA A 117 -5.69 19.69 9.95
CA ALA A 117 -6.10 21.09 9.78
C ALA A 117 -4.91 22.06 9.82
N MET A 118 -5.08 23.17 9.12
CA MET A 118 -4.18 24.31 9.19
C MET A 118 -5.01 25.61 9.17
N PRO A 119 -5.03 26.36 10.29
CA PRO A 119 -4.35 26.12 11.57
C PRO A 119 -4.85 24.85 12.28
N LYS A 120 -4.10 24.40 13.32
CA LYS A 120 -4.43 23.17 14.06
C LYS A 120 -5.81 23.24 14.71
N ASP A 121 -6.55 22.14 14.58
CA ASP A 121 -7.88 21.95 15.18
C ASP A 121 -7.80 21.41 16.62
N ILE A 122 -6.70 20.74 16.97
CA ILE A 122 -6.56 19.99 18.22
C ILE A 122 -5.48 20.65 19.08
N ASP A 123 -5.84 20.97 20.31
CA ASP A 123 -4.90 21.47 21.32
C ASP A 123 -3.79 20.44 21.54
N PRO A 124 -2.51 20.80 21.41
CA PRO A 124 -1.39 19.90 21.67
C PRO A 124 -1.45 19.22 23.04
N ALA A 125 -2.01 19.86 24.04
CA ALA A 125 -2.19 19.31 25.39
C ALA A 125 -3.15 18.09 25.43
N VAL A 126 -3.89 17.80 24.36
CA VAL A 126 -4.67 16.55 24.21
C VAL A 126 -3.77 15.32 24.30
N ALA A 127 -2.50 15.42 23.91
CA ALA A 127 -1.54 14.33 24.04
C ALA A 127 -1.23 13.96 25.51
N GLU A 128 -1.56 14.80 26.47
CA GLU A 128 -1.40 14.55 27.90
C GLU A 128 -2.61 13.81 28.53
N VAL A 129 -3.71 13.69 27.79
CA VAL A 129 -4.91 12.98 28.23
C VAL A 129 -4.63 11.47 28.14
N ASP A 130 -4.87 10.76 29.23
CA ASP A 130 -4.62 9.32 29.29
C ASP A 130 -5.35 8.54 28.19
N GLY A 131 -4.63 7.67 27.50
CA GLY A 131 -5.13 6.89 26.38
C GLY A 131 -5.22 7.66 25.05
N CYS A 132 -4.92 8.96 24.97
CA CYS A 132 -4.94 9.75 23.76
C CYS A 132 -3.54 9.87 23.13
N VAL A 133 -3.46 9.59 21.83
CA VAL A 133 -2.26 9.78 21.02
C VAL A 133 -2.58 10.81 19.95
N LEU A 134 -1.85 11.91 19.93
CA LEU A 134 -2.01 12.97 18.93
C LEU A 134 -0.92 12.87 17.86
N ARG A 135 -1.33 12.95 16.60
CA ARG A 135 -0.46 13.08 15.43
C ARG A 135 -1.00 14.19 14.54
N ASP A 136 -0.11 14.96 13.96
CA ASP A 136 -0.45 16.04 13.04
C ASP A 136 0.03 15.76 11.62
N ILE A 137 -0.25 16.69 10.71
CA ILE A 137 0.13 16.55 9.29
C ILE A 137 1.64 16.45 9.10
N ASP A 138 2.45 17.05 9.97
CA ASP A 138 3.90 16.99 9.86
C ASP A 138 4.43 15.60 10.21
N TYR A 139 3.80 14.91 11.16
CA TYR A 139 4.08 13.50 11.44
C TYR A 139 3.77 12.62 10.21
N ILE A 140 2.62 12.85 9.56
CA ILE A 140 2.22 12.09 8.37
C ILE A 140 3.20 12.33 7.21
N ARG A 141 3.64 13.58 7.02
CA ARG A 141 4.67 13.93 6.01
C ARG A 141 5.99 13.23 6.27
N THR A 142 6.42 13.17 7.53
CA THR A 142 7.65 12.47 7.92
C THR A 142 7.55 10.97 7.60
N LEU A 143 6.46 10.34 8.02
CA LEU A 143 6.20 8.92 7.75
C LEU A 143 6.15 8.61 6.24
N SER A 144 5.50 9.49 5.46
CA SER A 144 5.43 9.35 4.00
C SER A 144 6.81 9.45 3.35
N ARG A 145 7.66 10.37 3.83
CA ARG A 145 9.04 10.51 3.33
C ARG A 145 9.87 9.27 3.66
N GLU A 146 9.83 8.77 4.89
CA GLU A 146 10.52 7.55 5.31
C GLU A 146 10.07 6.33 4.49
N ASN A 147 8.77 6.19 4.25
CA ASN A 147 8.24 5.13 3.41
C ASN A 147 8.72 5.23 1.95
N ASN A 148 8.77 6.44 1.40
CA ASN A 148 9.27 6.65 0.03
C ASN A 148 10.77 6.36 -0.08
N GLU A 149 11.57 6.75 0.91
CA GLU A 149 13.00 6.43 0.98
C GLU A 149 13.23 4.92 1.08
N ASN A 150 12.44 4.22 1.90
CA ASN A 150 12.52 2.76 2.02
C ASN A 150 12.11 2.06 0.70
N ARG A 151 11.06 2.53 0.02
CA ARG A 151 10.68 2.02 -1.31
C ARG A 151 11.78 2.23 -2.33
N ALA A 152 12.39 3.42 -2.37
CA ALA A 152 13.50 3.70 -3.28
C ALA A 152 14.69 2.77 -3.03
N LYS A 153 15.06 2.52 -1.77
CA LYS A 153 16.09 1.54 -1.41
C LYS A 153 15.75 0.14 -1.91
N THR A 154 14.53 -0.33 -1.64
CA THR A 154 14.07 -1.66 -2.09
C THR A 154 14.15 -1.79 -3.61
N VAL A 155 13.74 -0.76 -4.36
CA VAL A 155 13.84 -0.77 -5.83
C VAL A 155 15.30 -0.88 -6.26
N THR A 156 16.19 -0.08 -5.68
CA THR A 156 17.63 -0.11 -6.00
C THR A 156 18.26 -1.47 -5.67
N GLU A 157 17.88 -2.09 -4.56
CA GLU A 157 18.37 -3.42 -4.17
C GLU A 157 17.85 -4.53 -5.09
N MET A 158 16.64 -4.39 -5.62
CA MET A 158 16.04 -5.37 -6.53
C MET A 158 16.45 -5.19 -7.99
N GLU A 159 16.94 -4.02 -8.39
CA GLU A 159 17.27 -3.70 -9.77
C GLU A 159 18.26 -4.69 -10.40
N PRO A 160 19.39 -5.08 -9.77
CA PRO A 160 20.33 -6.05 -10.35
C PRO A 160 19.70 -7.41 -10.59
N TRP A 161 18.84 -7.86 -9.65
CA TRP A 161 18.10 -9.11 -9.78
C TRP A 161 17.11 -9.03 -10.95
N LEU A 162 16.36 -7.94 -11.07
CA LEU A 162 15.40 -7.74 -12.15
C LEU A 162 16.10 -7.73 -13.52
N ILE A 163 17.23 -7.04 -13.65
CA ILE A 163 18.05 -7.01 -14.87
C ILE A 163 18.47 -8.44 -15.24
N SER A 164 18.94 -9.23 -14.28
CA SER A 164 19.34 -10.61 -14.54
C SER A 164 18.18 -11.50 -15.00
N GLN A 165 16.95 -11.29 -14.47
CA GLN A 165 15.76 -12.02 -14.89
C GLN A 165 15.35 -11.65 -16.32
N VAL A 166 15.39 -10.36 -16.65
CA VAL A 166 15.10 -9.86 -18.01
C VAL A 166 16.11 -10.46 -19.01
N ASP A 167 17.40 -10.42 -18.69
CA ASP A 167 18.46 -11.01 -19.51
C ASP A 167 18.20 -12.51 -19.80
N GLU A 168 17.87 -13.28 -18.77
CA GLU A 168 17.57 -14.72 -18.92
C GLU A 168 16.32 -14.98 -19.77
N ILE A 169 15.28 -14.15 -19.62
CA ILE A 169 14.06 -14.24 -20.43
C ILE A 169 14.41 -13.91 -21.89
N MET A 170 15.17 -12.85 -22.15
CA MET A 170 15.56 -12.45 -23.50
C MET A 170 16.42 -13.54 -24.19
N LYS A 171 17.35 -14.16 -23.47
CA LYS A 171 18.13 -15.32 -23.97
C LYS A 171 17.23 -16.51 -24.32
N ASN A 172 16.22 -16.80 -23.51
CA ASN A 172 15.24 -17.86 -23.79
C ASN A 172 14.44 -17.58 -25.05
N ILE A 173 13.99 -16.34 -25.24
CA ILE A 173 13.24 -15.90 -26.43
C ILE A 173 14.13 -15.99 -27.68
N ALA A 174 15.35 -15.46 -27.63
CA ALA A 174 16.28 -15.51 -28.74
C ALA A 174 16.61 -16.95 -29.16
N PHE A 175 16.89 -17.81 -28.17
CA PHE A 175 17.17 -19.23 -28.43
C PHE A 175 15.95 -19.98 -28.99
N SER A 176 14.74 -19.70 -28.51
CA SER A 176 13.51 -20.31 -29.01
C SER A 176 13.21 -19.84 -30.45
N ARG A 177 13.46 -18.57 -30.75
CA ARG A 177 13.36 -18.03 -32.11
C ARG A 177 14.35 -18.68 -33.05
N PHE A 178 15.64 -18.78 -32.66
CA PHE A 178 16.68 -19.44 -33.42
C PHE A 178 16.32 -20.90 -33.73
N ASN A 179 15.88 -21.68 -32.74
CA ASN A 179 15.47 -23.06 -32.92
C ASN A 179 14.31 -23.23 -33.91
N ARG A 180 13.40 -22.26 -33.96
CA ARG A 180 12.26 -22.30 -34.87
C ARG A 180 12.66 -21.93 -36.32
N GLU A 181 13.55 -20.94 -36.45
CA GLU A 181 13.93 -20.38 -37.73
C GLU A 181 15.11 -21.14 -38.38
N HIS A 182 15.99 -21.73 -37.56
CA HIS A 182 17.21 -22.43 -37.99
C HIS A 182 17.28 -23.84 -37.37
N GLY A 183 16.20 -24.61 -37.50
CA GLY A 183 16.07 -25.93 -36.92
C GLY A 183 17.04 -26.99 -37.53
N ASP A 184 17.44 -26.78 -38.79
CA ASP A 184 18.46 -27.56 -39.51
C ASP A 184 19.86 -27.38 -38.90
N VAL A 185 20.26 -26.13 -38.64
CA VAL A 185 21.53 -25.81 -37.93
C VAL A 185 21.55 -26.45 -36.53
N MET A 186 20.45 -26.35 -35.80
CA MET A 186 20.33 -26.99 -34.50
C MET A 186 20.37 -28.53 -34.57
N ALA A 187 19.82 -29.11 -35.64
CA ALA A 187 19.92 -30.57 -35.86
C ALA A 187 21.37 -31.00 -36.10
N GLN A 188 22.15 -30.27 -36.89
CA GLN A 188 23.57 -30.51 -37.11
C GLN A 188 24.38 -30.33 -35.80
N LEU A 189 24.12 -29.28 -35.01
CA LEU A 189 24.78 -29.06 -33.72
C LEU A 189 24.48 -30.18 -32.70
N LYS A 190 23.32 -30.84 -32.78
CA LYS A 190 22.96 -31.99 -31.95
C LYS A 190 23.74 -33.29 -32.30
N MET A 191 24.19 -33.41 -33.54
CA MET A 191 25.01 -34.51 -33.95
C MET A 191 26.46 -34.40 -33.47
N THR A 192 26.83 -33.26 -33.01
CA THR A 192 28.14 -32.95 -32.41
C THR A 192 27.97 -32.44 -30.97
N ASP A 193 29.05 -32.13 -30.29
CA ASP A 193 28.98 -31.49 -28.97
C ASP A 193 28.61 -29.96 -29.06
N GLY A 194 28.33 -29.46 -30.25
CA GLY A 194 27.99 -28.03 -30.49
C GLY A 194 26.75 -27.59 -29.75
N ALA A 195 25.70 -28.40 -29.69
CA ALA A 195 24.49 -28.07 -28.94
C ALA A 195 24.79 -27.86 -27.45
N LYS A 196 25.65 -28.68 -26.84
CA LYS A 196 26.06 -28.50 -25.42
C LYS A 196 26.82 -27.18 -25.22
N LEU A 197 27.65 -26.80 -26.21
CA LEU A 197 28.36 -25.52 -26.18
C LEU A 197 27.41 -24.35 -26.23
N VAL A 198 26.37 -24.33 -27.09
CA VAL A 198 25.37 -23.30 -27.17
C VAL A 198 24.63 -23.15 -25.84
N TYR A 199 24.21 -24.26 -25.21
CA TYR A 199 23.57 -24.19 -23.88
C TYR A 199 24.50 -23.63 -22.79
N LYS A 200 25.80 -23.97 -22.85
CA LYS A 200 26.81 -23.45 -21.93
C LYS A 200 26.99 -21.95 -22.12
N LEU A 201 27.11 -21.50 -23.34
CA LEU A 201 27.24 -20.07 -23.69
C LEU A 201 26.01 -19.27 -23.27
N LYS A 202 24.81 -19.81 -23.46
CA LYS A 202 23.58 -19.20 -22.98
C LYS A 202 23.61 -18.94 -21.47
N GLY A 203 24.17 -19.86 -20.66
CA GLY A 203 24.29 -19.68 -19.21
C GLY A 203 25.46 -18.78 -18.76
N GLN A 204 26.40 -18.43 -19.63
CA GLN A 204 27.61 -17.68 -19.29
C GLN A 204 27.65 -16.25 -19.86
N LEU A 205 26.89 -15.97 -20.90
CA LEU A 205 26.90 -14.71 -21.59
C LEU A 205 25.63 -13.89 -21.27
N GLU A 206 25.76 -12.58 -21.38
CA GLU A 206 24.63 -11.66 -21.37
C GLU A 206 23.89 -11.75 -22.74
N TYR A 207 22.61 -11.31 -22.75
CA TYR A 207 21.72 -11.45 -23.90
C TYR A 207 22.33 -10.94 -25.20
N GLU A 208 22.91 -9.73 -25.22
CA GLU A 208 23.45 -9.13 -26.45
C GLU A 208 24.61 -9.96 -27.06
N ALA A 209 25.48 -10.50 -26.21
CA ALA A 209 26.58 -11.33 -26.66
C ALA A 209 26.09 -12.69 -27.16
N PHE A 210 25.10 -13.28 -26.48
CA PHE A 210 24.50 -14.53 -26.86
C PHE A 210 23.73 -14.41 -28.19
N GLU A 211 22.96 -13.34 -28.38
CA GLU A 211 22.22 -13.05 -29.62
C GLU A 211 23.15 -12.92 -30.83
N LYS A 212 24.29 -12.24 -30.67
CA LYS A 212 25.31 -12.13 -31.74
C LYS A 212 25.87 -13.49 -32.16
N ILE A 213 26.08 -14.39 -31.20
CA ILE A 213 26.53 -15.75 -31.50
C ILE A 213 25.48 -16.52 -32.30
N LEU A 214 24.20 -16.44 -31.87
CA LEU A 214 23.11 -17.08 -32.62
C LEU A 214 22.98 -16.53 -34.05
N ALA A 215 23.10 -15.22 -34.21
CA ALA A 215 23.11 -14.58 -35.52
C ALA A 215 24.28 -15.01 -36.40
N GLY A 216 25.49 -15.15 -35.82
CA GLY A 216 26.66 -15.69 -36.54
C GLY A 216 26.43 -17.13 -37.00
N MET A 217 25.86 -17.96 -36.13
CA MET A 217 25.51 -19.36 -36.48
C MET A 217 24.44 -19.47 -37.58
N ALA A 218 23.56 -18.48 -37.70
CA ALA A 218 22.56 -18.41 -38.75
C ALA A 218 23.13 -17.89 -40.10
N ALA A 219 24.17 -17.08 -40.05
CA ALA A 219 24.79 -16.46 -41.21
C ALA A 219 25.86 -17.35 -41.88
N ASP A 220 26.52 -18.20 -41.13
CA ASP A 220 27.44 -19.18 -41.68
C ASP A 220 26.65 -20.34 -42.28
N ASP A 221 26.38 -20.26 -43.59
CA ASP A 221 26.18 -21.45 -44.36
C ASP A 221 27.44 -22.35 -44.14
N PHE A 222 27.29 -23.40 -43.36
CA PHE A 222 28.35 -24.42 -43.17
C PHE A 222 28.56 -25.14 -44.50
N GLU A 223 29.00 -24.40 -45.52
CA GLU A 223 29.57 -24.99 -46.75
C GLU A 223 31.01 -25.40 -46.41
N GLY A 224 31.15 -26.66 -46.04
CA GLY A 224 32.38 -27.42 -46.24
C GLY A 224 33.51 -27.24 -45.23
N CYS A 225 33.60 -28.18 -44.29
CA CYS A 225 34.84 -28.85 -43.89
C CYS A 225 34.60 -30.36 -43.85
#